data_8cffce0962695f7aeff8869e6d00953f
#
_entry.id   8cffce0962695f7aeff8869e6d00953f
#
_cell.length_a   1.000
_cell.length_b   1.000
_cell.length_c   1.000
_cell.angle_alpha   90.00
_cell.angle_beta   90.00
_cell.angle_gamma   90.00
#
_symmetry.space_group_name_H-M   'P 1'
#
loop_
_entity.id
_entity.type
_entity.pdbx_description
1 polymer ?
#
loop_
_entity_poly.entity_id
_entity_poly.type
_entity_poly.pdbx_seq_one_letter_code
_entity_poly.pdbx_strand_id
1 'polypeptide(L)'
;MTDEDDLKTLTQLIGKFRFAMVTTMETDGSLVAHPLTVQEAEFDGDLWFVIGKDAPAAQHLARNPHAGVSMSSDDAWVSLTGTGRIVEDRAKLEELWKPALEAWFPDGIDNPAVGLLKFSAVGAEYWHSPGGVIVRAVALLRGKPGAGSENETVEL
;
A
#
# COMPACT_ATOMS: atom_id res chain seq x y z
N MET A 1 12.04 -6.36 20.62
CA MET A 1 11.93 -6.49 19.18
C MET A 1 12.53 -5.28 18.51
N THR A 2 13.28 -5.45 17.44
CA THR A 2 13.96 -4.37 16.74
C THR A 2 13.12 -3.87 15.57
N ASP A 3 13.41 -2.67 15.07
CA ASP A 3 12.77 -2.13 13.87
C ASP A 3 12.91 -3.07 12.68
N GLU A 4 14.05 -3.77 12.60
CA GLU A 4 14.32 -4.74 11.54
C GLU A 4 13.37 -5.95 11.61
N ASP A 5 13.09 -6.45 12.80
CA ASP A 5 12.15 -7.54 13.02
C ASP A 5 10.72 -7.12 12.69
N ASP A 6 10.35 -5.91 13.05
CA ASP A 6 9.03 -5.35 12.75
C ASP A 6 8.85 -5.16 11.23
N LEU A 7 9.89 -4.67 10.55
CA LEU A 7 9.86 -4.52 9.10
C LEU A 7 9.75 -5.87 8.40
N LYS A 8 10.44 -6.88 8.89
CA LYS A 8 10.36 -8.24 8.36
C LYS A 8 8.96 -8.83 8.52
N THR A 9 8.37 -8.67 9.70
CA THR A 9 7.01 -9.14 9.98
C THR A 9 6.00 -8.40 9.08
N LEU A 10 6.14 -7.10 8.96
CA LEU A 10 5.30 -6.27 8.09
C LEU A 10 5.38 -6.75 6.63
N THR A 11 6.58 -6.99 6.13
CA THR A 11 6.80 -7.48 4.76
C THR A 11 6.11 -8.82 4.54
N GLN A 12 6.22 -9.73 5.50
CA GLN A 12 5.56 -11.03 5.44
C GLN A 12 4.03 -10.89 5.44
N LEU A 13 3.49 -10.01 6.28
CA LEU A 13 2.04 -9.77 6.34
C LEU A 13 1.54 -9.19 5.02
N ILE A 14 2.20 -8.18 4.49
CA ILE A 14 1.81 -7.53 3.23
C ILE A 14 1.77 -8.54 2.09
N GLY A 15 2.73 -9.46 2.04
CA GLY A 15 2.80 -10.51 1.01
C GLY A 15 1.63 -11.47 1.00
N LYS A 16 0.84 -11.53 2.04
CA LYS A 16 -0.33 -12.41 2.16
C LYS A 16 -1.62 -11.78 1.63
N PHE A 17 -1.66 -10.46 1.46
CA PHE A 17 -2.86 -9.75 1.05
C PHE A 17 -2.93 -9.65 -0.47
N ARG A 18 -4.09 -9.96 -1.02
CA ARG A 18 -4.36 -9.82 -2.46
C ARG A 18 -4.83 -8.42 -2.81
N PHE A 19 -5.63 -7.82 -1.93
CA PHE A 19 -6.24 -6.51 -2.15
C PHE A 19 -5.87 -5.57 -1.03
N ALA A 20 -5.78 -4.29 -1.38
CA ALA A 20 -5.61 -3.20 -0.43
C ALA A 20 -6.69 -2.14 -0.67
N MET A 21 -7.08 -1.46 0.40
CA MET A 21 -7.88 -0.24 0.27
C MET A 21 -6.93 0.95 0.26
N VAL A 22 -6.92 1.67 -0.84
CA VAL A 22 -6.11 2.88 -0.99
C VAL A 22 -7.02 4.08 -0.78
N THR A 23 -6.76 4.86 0.25
CA THR A 23 -7.54 6.03 0.62
C THR A 23 -6.85 7.29 0.13
N THR A 24 -7.57 8.09 -0.63
CA THR A 24 -7.10 9.37 -1.19
C THR A 24 -8.05 10.48 -0.78
N MET A 25 -7.64 11.73 -0.98
CA MET A 25 -8.43 12.90 -0.58
C MET A 25 -8.92 13.67 -1.80
N GLU A 26 -10.23 13.95 -1.83
CA GLU A 26 -10.83 14.86 -2.79
C GLU A 26 -10.54 16.32 -2.45
N THR A 27 -10.85 17.22 -3.38
CA THR A 27 -10.62 18.66 -3.21
C THR A 27 -11.37 19.29 -2.04
N ASP A 28 -12.52 18.71 -1.67
CA ASP A 28 -13.32 19.17 -0.54
C ASP A 28 -12.87 18.60 0.82
N GLY A 29 -11.81 17.80 0.83
CA GLY A 29 -11.31 17.13 2.03
C GLY A 29 -11.94 15.77 2.31
N SER A 30 -12.87 15.32 1.50
CA SER A 30 -13.47 13.99 1.63
C SER A 30 -12.43 12.90 1.40
N LEU A 31 -12.47 11.86 2.23
CA LEU A 31 -11.60 10.69 2.09
C LEU A 31 -12.36 9.59 1.36
N VAL A 32 -11.74 9.08 0.30
CA VAL A 32 -12.35 8.03 -0.54
C VAL A 32 -11.40 6.85 -0.62
N ALA A 33 -11.90 5.66 -0.33
CA ALA A 33 -11.12 4.42 -0.38
C ALA A 33 -11.46 3.63 -1.63
N HIS A 34 -10.43 3.12 -2.29
CA HIS A 34 -10.55 2.34 -3.52
C HIS A 34 -9.86 0.99 -3.35
N PRO A 35 -10.52 -0.13 -3.72
CA PRO A 35 -9.85 -1.43 -3.70
C PRO A 35 -8.91 -1.55 -4.90
N LEU A 36 -7.65 -1.88 -4.64
CA LEU A 36 -6.65 -2.13 -5.66
C LEU A 36 -5.94 -3.45 -5.38
N THR A 37 -5.51 -4.11 -6.44
CA THR A 37 -4.76 -5.36 -6.31
C THR A 37 -3.32 -5.07 -5.90
N VAL A 38 -2.89 -5.71 -4.81
CA VAL A 38 -1.49 -5.64 -4.37
C VAL A 38 -0.65 -6.43 -5.37
N GLN A 39 0.37 -5.81 -5.95
CA GLN A 39 1.25 -6.47 -6.90
C GLN A 39 2.27 -7.34 -6.17
N GLU A 40 2.63 -8.46 -6.79
CA GLU A 40 3.61 -9.39 -6.24
C GLU A 40 5.03 -8.83 -6.40
N ALA A 41 5.37 -7.91 -5.51
CA ALA A 41 6.71 -7.36 -5.39
C ALA A 41 7.08 -7.34 -3.92
N GLU A 42 8.35 -7.53 -3.62
CA GLU A 42 8.83 -7.46 -2.25
C GLU A 42 8.63 -6.04 -1.72
N PHE A 43 8.04 -5.92 -0.53
CA PHE A 43 7.84 -4.63 0.10
C PHE A 43 9.18 -4.10 0.64
N ASP A 44 9.61 -2.99 0.09
CA ASP A 44 10.84 -2.30 0.46
C ASP A 44 10.60 -0.88 1.01
N GLY A 45 9.35 -0.59 1.36
CA GLY A 45 8.86 0.74 1.73
C GLY A 45 7.95 1.33 0.66
N ASP A 46 7.95 0.75 -0.52
CA ASP A 46 7.08 1.16 -1.62
C ASP A 46 6.09 0.04 -1.95
N LEU A 47 4.88 0.42 -2.32
CA LEU A 47 3.89 -0.47 -2.91
C LEU A 47 3.54 0.02 -4.30
N TRP A 48 3.24 -0.93 -5.17
CA TRP A 48 2.95 -0.65 -6.56
C TRP A 48 1.57 -1.16 -6.92
N PHE A 49 0.83 -0.33 -7.66
CA PHE A 49 -0.50 -0.68 -8.15
C PHE A 49 -0.62 -0.29 -9.61
N VAL A 50 -1.34 -1.10 -10.38
CA VAL A 50 -1.68 -0.76 -11.75
C VAL A 50 -3.10 -0.21 -11.74
N ILE A 51 -3.26 1.04 -12.19
CA ILE A 51 -4.57 1.72 -12.23
C ILE A 51 -4.74 2.47 -13.55
N GLY A 52 -5.96 2.89 -13.85
CA GLY A 52 -6.20 3.83 -14.94
C GLY A 52 -5.64 5.21 -14.60
N LYS A 53 -4.97 5.86 -15.55
CA LYS A 53 -4.43 7.21 -15.35
C LYS A 53 -5.52 8.24 -15.09
N ASP A 54 -6.74 7.98 -15.58
CA ASP A 54 -7.92 8.82 -15.40
C ASP A 54 -8.82 8.37 -14.26
N ALA A 55 -8.43 7.34 -13.52
CA ALA A 55 -9.18 6.87 -12.36
C ALA A 55 -9.28 7.96 -11.28
N PRO A 56 -10.37 7.99 -10.50
CA PRO A 56 -10.53 9.01 -9.45
C PRO A 56 -9.35 9.08 -8.48
N ALA A 57 -8.80 7.95 -8.06
CA ALA A 57 -7.64 7.91 -7.18
C ALA A 57 -6.42 8.62 -7.79
N ALA A 58 -6.16 8.41 -9.09
CA ALA A 58 -5.06 9.07 -9.78
C ALA A 58 -5.25 10.59 -9.83
N GLN A 59 -6.48 11.04 -10.07
CA GLN A 59 -6.81 12.48 -10.08
C GLN A 59 -6.66 13.10 -8.70
N HIS A 60 -7.10 12.43 -7.65
CA HIS A 60 -6.93 12.90 -6.27
C HIS A 60 -5.46 13.05 -5.92
N LEU A 61 -4.64 12.06 -6.25
CA LEU A 61 -3.21 12.07 -5.93
C LEU A 61 -2.43 13.14 -6.69
N ALA A 62 -2.87 13.50 -7.90
CA ALA A 62 -2.28 14.60 -8.64
C ALA A 62 -2.43 15.94 -7.93
N ARG A 63 -3.50 16.10 -7.16
CA ARG A 63 -3.79 17.33 -6.38
C ARG A 63 -3.25 17.27 -4.97
N ASN A 64 -3.33 16.09 -4.34
CA ASN A 64 -2.85 15.88 -2.98
C ASN A 64 -2.24 14.48 -2.91
N PRO A 65 -0.92 14.36 -2.77
CA PRO A 65 -0.25 13.07 -2.79
C PRO A 65 -0.44 12.24 -1.53
N HIS A 66 -0.96 12.82 -0.46
CA HIS A 66 -1.16 12.07 0.79
C HIS A 66 -2.17 10.96 0.61
N ALA A 67 -1.81 9.77 1.06
CA ALA A 67 -2.63 8.58 0.94
C ALA A 67 -2.41 7.63 2.11
N GLY A 68 -3.40 6.79 2.33
CA GLY A 68 -3.32 5.67 3.25
C GLY A 68 -3.56 4.38 2.51
N VAL A 69 -2.88 3.32 2.92
CA VAL A 69 -3.12 1.98 2.40
C VAL A 69 -3.43 1.06 3.55
N SER A 70 -4.55 0.37 3.48
CA SER A 70 -4.94 -0.58 4.52
C SER A 70 -5.25 -1.95 3.91
N MET A 71 -4.93 -2.99 4.67
CA MET A 71 -5.16 -4.37 4.30
C MET A 71 -5.62 -5.11 5.55
N SER A 72 -6.53 -6.05 5.38
CA SER A 72 -7.04 -6.82 6.51
C SER A 72 -7.40 -8.24 6.12
N SER A 73 -7.28 -9.14 7.09
CA SER A 73 -7.77 -10.50 7.07
C SER A 73 -8.40 -10.81 8.43
N ASP A 74 -8.74 -12.05 8.66
CA ASP A 74 -9.36 -12.43 9.94
C ASP A 74 -8.40 -12.31 11.13
N ASP A 75 -7.10 -12.36 10.88
CA ASP A 75 -6.09 -12.43 11.93
C ASP A 75 -4.95 -11.40 11.78
N ALA A 76 -5.05 -10.52 10.79
CA ALA A 76 -4.01 -9.51 10.56
C ALA A 76 -4.58 -8.24 9.94
N TRP A 77 -4.02 -7.12 10.33
CA TRP A 77 -4.40 -5.79 9.84
C TRP A 77 -3.14 -4.97 9.63
N VAL A 78 -3.09 -4.24 8.52
CA VAL A 78 -1.96 -3.37 8.18
C VAL A 78 -2.50 -2.01 7.78
N SER A 79 -1.91 -0.95 8.34
CA SER A 79 -2.19 0.43 7.99
C SER A 79 -0.89 1.13 7.62
N LEU A 80 -0.80 1.62 6.40
CA LEU A 80 0.36 2.37 5.91
C LEU A 80 -0.03 3.82 5.68
N THR A 81 0.83 4.72 6.07
CA THR A 81 0.70 6.16 5.81
C THR A 81 1.81 6.60 4.88
N GLY A 82 1.50 7.40 3.89
CA GLY A 82 2.52 7.85 2.95
C GLY A 82 1.99 8.75 1.86
N THR A 83 2.67 8.71 0.73
CA THR A 83 2.30 9.47 -0.46
C THR A 83 2.24 8.57 -1.68
N GLY A 84 1.34 8.88 -2.58
CA GLY A 84 1.17 8.17 -3.83
C GLY A 84 1.31 9.09 -5.03
N ARG A 85 1.80 8.56 -6.12
CA ARG A 85 1.91 9.29 -7.38
C ARG A 85 1.88 8.34 -8.57
N ILE A 86 1.39 8.82 -9.68
CA ILE A 86 1.48 8.10 -10.94
C ILE A 86 2.87 8.35 -11.51
N VAL A 87 3.56 7.27 -11.84
CA VAL A 87 4.92 7.33 -12.38
C VAL A 87 4.98 6.72 -13.78
N GLU A 88 5.89 7.24 -14.60
CA GLU A 88 6.20 6.69 -15.90
C GLU A 88 7.44 5.81 -15.78
N ASP A 89 7.24 4.52 -15.59
CA ASP A 89 8.30 3.54 -15.46
C ASP A 89 7.90 2.28 -16.22
N ARG A 90 8.21 2.25 -17.51
CA ARG A 90 7.84 1.14 -18.38
C ARG A 90 8.46 -0.18 -17.95
N ALA A 91 9.71 -0.15 -17.52
CA ALA A 91 10.40 -1.37 -17.08
C ALA A 91 9.71 -1.96 -15.85
N LYS A 92 9.32 -1.12 -14.90
CA LYS A 92 8.58 -1.56 -13.70
C LYS A 92 7.21 -2.09 -14.06
N LEU A 93 6.52 -1.42 -14.97
CA LEU A 93 5.21 -1.87 -15.44
C LEU A 93 5.31 -3.23 -16.12
N GLU A 94 6.31 -3.47 -16.95
CA GLU A 94 6.55 -4.76 -17.59
C GLU A 94 6.85 -5.86 -16.57
N GLU A 95 7.65 -5.55 -15.56
CA GLU A 95 7.95 -6.46 -14.46
C GLU A 95 6.69 -6.90 -13.71
N LEU A 96 5.78 -5.97 -13.46
CA LEU A 96 4.56 -6.21 -12.68
C LEU A 96 3.38 -6.71 -13.53
N TRP A 97 3.47 -6.60 -14.84
CA TRP A 97 2.35 -6.95 -15.71
C TRP A 97 2.03 -8.44 -15.65
N LYS A 98 0.75 -8.76 -15.50
CA LYS A 98 0.23 -10.13 -15.49
C LYS A 98 -0.99 -10.24 -16.40
N PRO A 99 -1.24 -11.44 -16.96
CA PRO A 99 -2.43 -11.64 -17.81
C PRO A 99 -3.75 -11.26 -17.16
N ALA A 100 -3.86 -11.38 -15.83
CA ALA A 100 -5.06 -10.99 -15.09
C ALA A 100 -5.38 -9.51 -15.22
N LEU A 101 -4.39 -8.65 -15.45
CA LEU A 101 -4.58 -7.21 -15.65
C LEU A 101 -5.30 -6.90 -16.98
N GLU A 102 -5.25 -7.80 -17.94
CA GLU A 102 -5.94 -7.63 -19.23
C GLU A 102 -7.46 -7.65 -19.08
N ALA A 103 -7.99 -8.18 -17.99
CA ALA A 103 -9.41 -8.07 -17.66
C ALA A 103 -9.84 -6.61 -17.44
N TRP A 104 -8.94 -5.79 -16.89
CA TRP A 104 -9.18 -4.37 -16.65
C TRP A 104 -8.70 -3.50 -17.80
N PHE A 105 -7.69 -3.95 -18.52
CA PHE A 105 -7.07 -3.26 -19.64
C PHE A 105 -7.00 -4.21 -20.85
N PRO A 106 -8.12 -4.38 -21.58
CA PRO A 106 -8.19 -5.36 -22.67
C PRO A 106 -7.17 -5.16 -23.78
N ASP A 107 -6.72 -3.91 -23.99
CA ASP A 107 -5.69 -3.60 -24.99
C ASP A 107 -4.26 -3.91 -24.50
N GLY A 108 -4.14 -4.45 -23.28
CA GLY A 108 -2.86 -4.86 -22.72
C GLY A 108 -2.02 -3.71 -22.18
N ILE A 109 -0.75 -4.02 -21.95
CA ILE A 109 0.21 -3.10 -21.33
C ILE A 109 0.47 -1.83 -22.15
N ASP A 110 0.20 -1.87 -23.47
CA ASP A 110 0.40 -0.73 -24.36
C ASP A 110 -0.79 0.25 -24.38
N ASN A 111 -1.87 -0.08 -23.65
CA ASN A 111 -3.00 0.83 -23.52
C ASN A 111 -2.52 2.13 -22.85
N PRO A 112 -2.68 3.31 -23.53
CA PRO A 112 -2.20 4.58 -22.96
C PRO A 112 -2.91 5.00 -21.68
N ALA A 113 -4.05 4.40 -21.35
CA ALA A 113 -4.77 4.66 -20.10
C ALA A 113 -4.16 3.91 -18.89
N VAL A 114 -3.25 2.96 -19.12
CA VAL A 114 -2.60 2.22 -18.05
C VAL A 114 -1.65 3.13 -17.29
N GLY A 115 -1.84 3.23 -15.97
CA GLY A 115 -0.99 3.98 -15.07
C GLY A 115 -0.33 3.08 -14.04
N LEU A 116 0.84 3.48 -13.58
CA LEU A 116 1.54 2.83 -12.49
C LEU A 116 1.55 3.76 -11.29
N LEU A 117 0.88 3.32 -10.22
CA LEU A 117 0.84 4.06 -8.96
C LEU A 117 1.96 3.55 -8.06
N LYS A 118 2.84 4.45 -7.66
CA LYS A 118 3.86 4.19 -6.65
C LYS A 118 3.43 4.83 -5.34
N PHE A 119 3.20 4.00 -4.33
CA PHE A 119 2.93 4.45 -2.97
C PHE A 119 4.19 4.32 -2.14
N SER A 120 4.66 5.44 -1.59
CA SER A 120 5.86 5.49 -0.75
C SER A 120 5.43 5.63 0.70
N ALA A 121 5.58 4.56 1.47
CA ALA A 121 5.19 4.54 2.87
C ALA A 121 6.20 5.30 3.72
N VAL A 122 5.72 6.14 4.63
CA VAL A 122 6.54 6.83 5.63
C VAL A 122 6.34 6.23 7.01
N GLY A 123 5.22 5.61 7.26
CA GLY A 123 4.92 4.93 8.51
C GLY A 123 4.03 3.73 8.29
N ALA A 124 4.12 2.78 9.19
CA ALA A 124 3.33 1.58 9.17
C ALA A 124 2.90 1.20 10.57
N GLU A 125 1.70 0.67 10.66
CA GLU A 125 1.18 0.07 11.86
C GLU A 125 0.56 -1.26 11.48
N TYR A 126 0.85 -2.30 12.22
CA TYR A 126 0.22 -3.58 11.97
C TYR A 126 -0.23 -4.25 13.26
N TRP A 127 -1.25 -5.07 13.11
CA TRP A 127 -1.78 -5.92 14.19
C TRP A 127 -1.87 -7.33 13.63
N HIS A 128 -1.48 -8.30 14.43
CA HIS A 128 -1.71 -9.71 14.09
C HIS A 128 -2.02 -10.50 15.36
N SER A 129 -2.73 -11.58 15.19
CA SER A 129 -3.25 -12.36 16.32
C SER A 129 -2.75 -13.80 16.30
N PRO A 130 -1.47 -14.03 16.58
CA PRO A 130 -0.97 -15.39 16.74
C PRO A 130 -1.48 -15.98 18.07
N GLY A 131 -2.29 -17.05 18.00
CA GLY A 131 -2.78 -17.71 19.20
C GLY A 131 -3.79 -16.91 20.02
N GLY A 132 -4.51 -15.97 19.43
CA GLY A 132 -5.61 -15.27 20.07
C GLY A 132 -5.24 -13.97 20.81
N VAL A 133 -3.97 -13.63 20.86
CA VAL A 133 -3.49 -12.35 21.41
C VAL A 133 -3.14 -11.42 20.26
N ILE A 134 -3.60 -10.17 20.31
CA ILE A 134 -3.27 -9.19 19.29
C ILE A 134 -1.98 -8.49 19.64
N VAL A 135 -1.01 -8.60 18.75
CA VAL A 135 0.27 -7.90 18.81
C VAL A 135 0.19 -6.70 17.86
N ARG A 136 0.50 -5.51 18.39
CA ARG A 136 0.55 -4.27 17.64
C ARG A 136 1.99 -3.81 17.52
N ALA A 137 2.40 -3.38 16.35
CA ALA A 137 3.70 -2.76 16.14
C ALA A 137 3.58 -1.54 15.23
N VAL A 138 4.40 -0.54 15.51
CA VAL A 138 4.49 0.70 14.74
C VAL A 138 5.90 0.84 14.24
N ALA A 139 6.06 1.11 12.94
CA ALA A 139 7.36 1.27 12.32
C ALA A 139 7.41 2.56 11.51
N LEU A 140 8.54 3.24 11.58
CA LEU A 140 8.87 4.34 10.68
C LEU A 140 9.72 3.82 9.55
N LEU A 141 9.31 4.15 8.35
CA LEU A 141 9.93 3.63 7.14
C LEU A 141 10.80 4.68 6.45
N ARG A 142 10.58 5.99 6.73
CA ARG A 142 11.30 7.07 6.06
C ARG A 142 11.57 8.24 7.01
N GLY A 143 12.50 8.02 7.93
CA GLY A 143 13.21 9.10 8.62
C GLY A 143 12.39 10.26 9.20
N LYS A 144 11.23 10.01 9.79
CA LYS A 144 10.52 11.05 10.52
C LYS A 144 11.29 11.32 11.82
N PRO A 145 11.77 12.57 12.08
CA PRO A 145 12.56 12.84 13.28
C PRO A 145 11.82 12.50 14.56
N GLY A 146 12.51 11.81 15.48
CA GLY A 146 12.02 11.53 16.83
C GLY A 146 11.08 10.36 16.98
N ALA A 147 10.84 9.58 15.93
CA ALA A 147 9.98 8.42 16.03
C ALA A 147 10.80 7.12 15.97
N GLY A 148 10.40 6.14 16.74
CA GLY A 148 10.98 4.81 16.79
C GLY A 148 9.90 3.75 16.64
N SER A 149 10.27 2.51 16.67
CA SER A 149 9.29 1.44 16.71
C SER A 149 8.73 1.27 18.12
N GLU A 150 7.43 1.04 18.20
CA GLU A 150 6.74 0.71 19.44
C GLU A 150 6.01 -0.61 19.25
N ASN A 151 6.19 -1.51 20.19
CA ASN A 151 5.51 -2.78 20.22
C ASN A 151 4.57 -2.83 21.41
N GLU A 152 3.31 -3.07 21.16
CA GLU A 152 2.30 -3.21 22.20
C GLU A 152 1.51 -4.49 22.01
N THR A 153 1.14 -5.11 23.11
CA THR A 153 0.17 -6.20 23.12
C THR A 153 -1.18 -5.62 23.55
N VAL A 154 -2.18 -5.85 22.73
CA VAL A 154 -3.54 -5.35 22.95
C VAL A 154 -4.48 -6.55 23.05
N GLU A 155 -5.30 -6.57 24.08
CA GLU A 155 -6.41 -7.52 24.20
C GLU A 155 -7.71 -6.82 23.75
N LEU A 156 -8.46 -7.47 22.87
CA LEU A 156 -9.77 -6.98 22.45
C LEU A 156 -10.89 -7.74 23.15
#